data_eb99297c39efdef37bbcd3a0bb12da96
#
_entry.id   eb99297c39efdef37bbcd3a0bb12da96
#
_cell.length_a   1.000
_cell.length_b   1.000
_cell.length_c   1.000
_cell.angle_alpha   90.00
_cell.angle_beta   90.00
_cell.angle_gamma   90.00
#
_symmetry.space_group_name_H-M   'P 1'
#
loop_
_entity.id
_entity.type
_entity.pdbx_description
1 polymer ?
#
loop_
_entity_poly.entity_id
_entity_poly.type
_entity_poly.pdbx_seq_one_letter_code
_entity_poly.pdbx_strand_id
1 'polypeptide(L)'
;PLTRYLIKEALSPKSARLGELARFMEDPDPAQWQLVRAGQRVQVIKPTASGRGSLEFGTEVLSTEDRSLAALLGASPGASTCVSAMLEVIERCFPELIQGQPLQTLQSLIPSYGQSLQANRQLLADVRRYTLNTLGLNTGAEQTQTERSLYA
;
A
#
# COMPACT_ATOMS: atom_id res chain seq x y z
N PRO A 1 7.35 -20.54 10.10
CA PRO A 1 7.36 -19.26 10.80
C PRO A 1 6.02 -18.55 10.70
N LEU A 2 5.61 -18.02 9.54
CA LEU A 2 4.35 -17.26 9.39
C LEU A 2 3.10 -18.14 9.56
N THR A 3 3.06 -19.31 8.92
CA THR A 3 1.93 -20.24 9.04
C THR A 3 1.68 -20.64 10.50
N ARG A 4 2.74 -20.93 11.27
CA ARG A 4 2.62 -21.23 12.69
C ARG A 4 2.08 -20.05 13.48
N TYR A 5 2.51 -18.82 13.15
CA TYR A 5 1.99 -17.60 13.75
C TYR A 5 0.49 -17.44 13.46
N LEU A 6 0.06 -17.58 12.21
CA LEU A 6 -1.35 -17.46 11.81
C LEU A 6 -2.25 -18.50 12.50
N ILE A 7 -1.78 -19.75 12.61
CA ILE A 7 -2.49 -20.81 13.34
C ILE A 7 -2.61 -20.44 14.82
N LYS A 8 -1.52 -19.98 15.44
CA LYS A 8 -1.54 -19.53 16.84
C LYS A 8 -2.55 -18.41 17.04
N GLU A 9 -2.55 -17.38 16.17
CA GLU A 9 -3.49 -16.27 16.27
C GLU A 9 -4.95 -16.71 16.06
N ALA A 10 -5.20 -17.59 15.08
CA ALA A 10 -6.53 -18.11 14.81
C ALA A 10 -7.10 -18.91 15.97
N LEU A 11 -6.25 -19.64 16.69
CA LEU A 11 -6.62 -20.48 17.84
C LEU A 11 -6.44 -19.77 19.19
N SER A 12 -6.04 -18.51 19.21
CA SER A 12 -5.82 -17.76 20.45
C SER A 12 -7.09 -17.66 21.30
N PRO A 13 -7.06 -18.04 22.57
CA PRO A 13 -8.19 -17.90 23.47
C PRO A 13 -8.44 -16.41 23.81
N LYS A 14 -9.65 -16.12 24.34
CA LYS A 14 -10.03 -14.75 24.72
C LYS A 14 -9.04 -14.10 25.69
N SER A 15 -8.55 -14.86 26.66
CA SER A 15 -7.57 -14.39 27.64
C SER A 15 -6.25 -13.92 27.01
N ALA A 16 -5.74 -14.66 26.02
CA ALA A 16 -4.52 -14.27 25.32
C ALA A 16 -4.72 -13.00 24.50
N ARG A 17 -5.87 -12.85 23.81
CA ARG A 17 -6.23 -11.64 23.06
C ARG A 17 -6.39 -10.42 23.94
N LEU A 18 -6.97 -10.59 25.13
CA LEU A 18 -7.07 -9.52 26.13
C LEU A 18 -5.69 -9.14 26.68
N GLY A 19 -4.79 -10.11 26.86
CA GLY A 19 -3.40 -9.84 27.23
C GLY A 19 -2.65 -9.00 26.19
N GLU A 20 -2.90 -9.22 24.90
CA GLU A 20 -2.34 -8.36 23.86
C GLU A 20 -2.99 -6.96 23.85
N LEU A 21 -4.30 -6.89 24.10
CA LEU A 21 -5.02 -5.59 24.20
C LEU A 21 -4.52 -4.76 25.40
N ALA A 22 -4.17 -5.42 26.52
CA ALA A 22 -3.62 -4.75 27.70
C ALA A 22 -2.26 -4.04 27.45
N ARG A 23 -1.62 -4.29 26.32
CA ARG A 23 -0.40 -3.53 25.90
C ARG A 23 -0.74 -2.12 25.41
N PHE A 24 -2.00 -1.83 25.08
CA PHE A 24 -2.46 -0.58 24.48
C PHE A 24 -3.46 0.16 25.37
N MET A 25 -4.03 -0.49 26.37
CA MET A 25 -4.96 0.11 27.32
C MET A 25 -4.83 -0.55 28.68
N GLU A 26 -5.09 0.20 29.75
CA GLU A 26 -5.08 -0.30 31.11
C GLU A 26 -6.32 -1.16 31.39
N ASP A 27 -6.10 -2.33 31.99
CA ASP A 27 -7.10 -3.26 32.55
C ASP A 27 -8.37 -3.48 31.68
N PRO A 28 -8.24 -4.08 30.49
CA PRO A 28 -9.39 -4.30 29.63
C PRO A 28 -10.37 -5.29 30.25
N ASP A 29 -11.57 -4.81 30.65
CA ASP A 29 -12.63 -5.66 31.20
C ASP A 29 -13.11 -6.71 30.20
N PRO A 30 -12.93 -8.01 30.47
CA PRO A 30 -13.32 -9.09 29.55
C PRO A 30 -14.80 -9.06 29.15
N ALA A 31 -15.68 -8.51 29.99
CA ALA A 31 -17.12 -8.45 29.74
C ALA A 31 -17.47 -7.42 28.62
N GLN A 32 -16.65 -6.40 28.46
CA GLN A 32 -16.88 -5.32 27.48
C GLN A 32 -16.31 -5.62 26.10
N TRP A 33 -15.53 -6.72 25.94
CA TRP A 33 -14.85 -7.06 24.70
C TRP A 33 -15.36 -8.36 24.10
N GLN A 34 -15.70 -8.28 22.82
CA GLN A 34 -16.08 -9.45 22.02
C GLN A 34 -15.30 -9.50 20.72
N LEU A 35 -15.03 -10.71 20.23
CA LEU A 35 -14.43 -10.91 18.92
C LEU A 35 -15.48 -10.81 17.84
N VAL A 36 -15.32 -9.85 16.93
CA VAL A 36 -16.16 -9.68 15.75
C VAL A 36 -15.34 -10.00 14.50
N ARG A 37 -15.87 -10.82 13.60
CA ARG A 37 -15.25 -11.04 12.30
C ARG A 37 -15.47 -9.81 11.41
N ALA A 38 -14.39 -9.13 11.07
CA ALA A 38 -14.43 -7.96 10.21
C ALA A 38 -14.53 -8.31 8.71
N GLY A 39 -14.21 -9.54 8.32
CA GLY A 39 -14.25 -10.00 6.93
C GLY A 39 -13.26 -11.13 6.66
N GLN A 40 -13.13 -11.47 5.38
CA GLN A 40 -12.14 -12.42 4.87
C GLN A 40 -11.23 -11.72 3.88
N ARG A 41 -9.96 -12.12 3.84
CA ARG A 41 -8.96 -11.61 2.93
C ARG A 41 -8.40 -12.75 2.10
N VAL A 42 -8.31 -12.54 0.79
CA VAL A 42 -7.55 -13.42 -0.11
C VAL A 42 -6.07 -13.15 0.07
N GLN A 43 -5.28 -14.20 0.21
CA GLN A 43 -3.82 -14.12 0.25
C GLN A 43 -3.23 -14.94 -0.89
N VAL A 44 -2.21 -14.37 -1.55
CA VAL A 44 -1.49 -15.04 -2.63
C VAL A 44 -0.33 -15.83 -2.04
N ILE A 45 -0.23 -17.11 -2.39
CA ILE A 45 0.90 -17.96 -2.01
C ILE A 45 1.65 -18.33 -3.28
N LYS A 46 2.90 -17.89 -3.38
CA LYS A 46 3.78 -18.23 -4.50
C LYS A 46 4.76 -19.34 -4.14
N PRO A 47 5.05 -20.25 -5.05
CA PRO A 47 6.13 -21.21 -4.86
C PRO A 47 7.48 -20.48 -4.84
N THR A 48 8.32 -20.79 -3.86
CA THR A 48 9.71 -20.34 -3.83
C THR A 48 10.60 -21.33 -4.59
N ALA A 49 11.83 -20.92 -4.92
CA ALA A 49 12.81 -21.79 -5.56
C ALA A 49 13.10 -23.09 -4.74
N SER A 50 12.84 -23.07 -3.43
CA SER A 50 12.96 -24.24 -2.57
C SER A 50 11.70 -25.13 -2.55
N GLY A 51 10.69 -24.85 -3.37
CA GLY A 51 9.42 -25.58 -3.43
C GLY A 51 8.46 -25.31 -2.25
N ARG A 52 8.81 -24.37 -1.36
CA ARG A 52 7.94 -23.93 -0.26
C ARG A 52 7.07 -22.78 -0.70
N GLY A 53 5.85 -22.67 -0.17
CA GLY A 53 5.01 -21.49 -0.38
C GLY A 53 5.54 -20.28 0.37
N SER A 54 5.61 -19.13 -0.28
CA SER A 54 5.79 -17.82 0.33
C SER A 54 4.50 -17.04 0.29
N LEU A 55 4.11 -16.44 1.41
CA LEU A 55 2.94 -15.57 1.46
C LEU A 55 3.33 -14.20 0.93
N GLU A 56 2.69 -13.78 -0.14
CA GLU A 56 2.86 -12.45 -0.71
C GLU A 56 1.87 -11.48 -0.08
N PHE A 57 2.39 -10.32 0.31
CA PHE A 57 1.59 -9.22 0.86
C PHE A 57 1.45 -8.12 -0.20
N GLY A 58 0.26 -7.55 -0.26
CA GLY A 58 -0.03 -6.44 -1.17
C GLY A 58 -0.96 -6.82 -2.31
N THR A 59 -0.91 -6.01 -3.34
CA THR A 59 -1.70 -6.16 -4.56
C THR A 59 -0.82 -6.75 -5.65
N GLU A 60 -1.34 -7.71 -6.38
CA GLU A 60 -0.66 -8.31 -7.53
C GLU A 60 -1.57 -8.27 -8.76
N VAL A 61 -1.01 -7.86 -9.88
CA VAL A 61 -1.65 -7.94 -11.19
C VAL A 61 -1.15 -9.19 -11.90
N LEU A 62 -2.05 -10.09 -12.25
CA LEU A 62 -1.78 -11.23 -13.13
C LEU A 62 -2.35 -10.94 -14.51
N SER A 63 -1.64 -11.30 -15.55
CA SER A 63 -2.13 -11.20 -16.94
C SER A 63 -1.85 -12.48 -17.69
N THR A 64 -2.73 -12.81 -18.66
CA THR A 64 -2.49 -13.88 -19.61
C THR A 64 -1.37 -13.50 -20.57
N GLU A 65 -0.74 -14.51 -21.19
CA GLU A 65 0.35 -14.30 -22.14
C GLU A 65 -0.10 -13.52 -23.39
N ASP A 66 -1.33 -13.78 -23.84
CA ASP A 66 -1.97 -13.07 -24.95
C ASP A 66 -2.55 -11.69 -24.55
N ARG A 67 -2.40 -11.28 -23.28
CA ARG A 67 -2.85 -9.99 -22.74
C ARG A 67 -4.35 -9.74 -22.80
N SER A 68 -5.16 -10.77 -23.06
CA SER A 68 -6.61 -10.66 -23.18
C SER A 68 -7.32 -10.57 -21.82
N LEU A 69 -6.63 -10.95 -20.73
CA LEU A 69 -7.17 -10.94 -19.37
C LEU A 69 -6.15 -10.40 -18.39
N ALA A 70 -6.60 -9.52 -17.51
CA ALA A 70 -5.86 -9.13 -16.31
C ALA A 70 -6.72 -9.38 -15.06
N ALA A 71 -6.12 -9.89 -14.00
CA ALA A 71 -6.74 -10.10 -12.70
C ALA A 71 -5.95 -9.42 -11.60
N LEU A 72 -6.66 -8.68 -10.74
CA LEU A 72 -6.09 -8.01 -9.57
C LEU A 72 -6.33 -8.88 -8.34
N LEU A 73 -5.26 -9.33 -7.69
CA LEU A 73 -5.30 -10.14 -6.49
C LEU A 73 -4.83 -9.36 -5.27
N GLY A 74 -5.38 -9.67 -4.10
CA GLY A 74 -4.95 -9.07 -2.84
C GLY A 74 -5.20 -7.56 -2.73
N ALA A 75 -6.24 -7.04 -3.35
CA ALA A 75 -6.54 -5.61 -3.55
C ALA A 75 -6.87 -4.81 -2.26
N SER A 76 -6.21 -5.07 -1.16
CA SER A 76 -6.36 -4.27 0.07
C SER A 76 -4.99 -3.74 0.53
N PRO A 77 -4.84 -2.41 0.65
CA PRO A 77 -5.80 -1.31 0.51
C PRO A 77 -6.00 -0.87 -0.96
N GLY A 78 -7.14 -1.22 -1.57
CA GLY A 78 -7.40 -0.98 -3.00
C GLY A 78 -7.44 0.51 -3.39
N ALA A 79 -8.07 1.34 -2.58
CA ALA A 79 -8.23 2.77 -2.90
C ALA A 79 -6.89 3.52 -3.01
N SER A 80 -5.94 3.24 -2.12
CA SER A 80 -4.63 3.91 -2.14
C SER A 80 -3.67 3.38 -3.21
N THR A 81 -3.91 2.19 -3.76
CA THR A 81 -3.06 1.54 -4.75
C THR A 81 -3.69 1.47 -6.14
N CYS A 82 -4.93 1.95 -6.31
CA CYS A 82 -5.68 1.79 -7.56
C CYS A 82 -4.96 2.39 -8.78
N VAL A 83 -4.38 3.58 -8.65
CA VAL A 83 -3.63 4.22 -9.74
C VAL A 83 -2.43 3.36 -10.15
N SER A 84 -1.62 2.92 -9.18
CA SER A 84 -0.46 2.07 -9.43
C SER A 84 -0.86 0.74 -10.07
N ALA A 85 -1.93 0.11 -9.57
CA ALA A 85 -2.42 -1.15 -10.12
C ALA A 85 -2.94 -0.98 -11.57
N MET A 86 -3.64 0.11 -11.87
CA MET A 86 -4.11 0.38 -13.24
C MET A 86 -2.97 0.71 -14.19
N LEU A 87 -1.94 1.41 -13.75
CA LEU A 87 -0.73 1.63 -14.53
C LEU A 87 -0.05 0.29 -14.87
N GLU A 88 0.05 -0.62 -13.90
CA GLU A 88 0.61 -1.94 -14.14
C GLU A 88 -0.23 -2.76 -15.14
N VAL A 89 -1.57 -2.65 -15.10
CA VAL A 89 -2.44 -3.26 -16.12
C VAL A 89 -2.18 -2.68 -17.50
N ILE A 90 -2.03 -1.36 -17.62
CA ILE A 90 -1.71 -0.69 -18.89
C ILE A 90 -0.36 -1.17 -19.41
N GLU A 91 0.66 -1.20 -18.57
CA GLU A 91 2.01 -1.65 -18.94
C GLU A 91 2.03 -3.10 -19.45
N ARG A 92 1.27 -3.97 -18.80
CA ARG A 92 1.23 -5.40 -19.15
C ARG A 92 0.34 -5.71 -20.35
N CYS A 93 -0.84 -5.10 -20.43
CA CYS A 93 -1.86 -5.46 -21.41
C CYS A 93 -1.85 -4.55 -22.65
N PHE A 94 -1.42 -3.29 -22.48
CA PHE A 94 -1.46 -2.26 -23.54
C PHE A 94 -0.13 -1.52 -23.68
N PRO A 95 0.99 -2.22 -23.94
CA PRO A 95 2.31 -1.58 -23.97
C PRO A 95 2.47 -0.50 -25.04
N GLU A 96 1.58 -0.45 -26.04
CA GLU A 96 1.51 0.61 -27.03
C GLU A 96 1.06 1.95 -26.43
N LEU A 97 0.30 1.93 -25.32
CA LEU A 97 -0.15 3.15 -24.64
C LEU A 97 0.91 3.80 -23.74
N ILE A 98 2.05 3.14 -23.56
CA ILE A 98 3.18 3.68 -22.80
C ILE A 98 4.36 4.08 -23.71
N GLN A 99 4.08 4.37 -24.98
CA GLN A 99 5.06 4.80 -25.98
C GLN A 99 4.57 6.04 -26.72
N GLY A 100 5.50 6.80 -27.29
CA GLY A 100 5.18 7.96 -28.14
C GLY A 100 4.29 9.02 -27.47
N GLN A 101 3.27 9.48 -28.17
CA GLN A 101 2.36 10.51 -27.69
C GLN A 101 1.54 10.10 -26.47
N PRO A 102 1.00 8.86 -26.35
CA PRO A 102 0.31 8.43 -25.15
C PRO A 102 1.19 8.49 -23.90
N LEU A 103 2.47 8.13 -23.98
CA LEU A 103 3.41 8.25 -22.88
C LEU A 103 3.59 9.70 -22.43
N GLN A 104 3.70 10.65 -23.37
CA GLN A 104 3.79 12.06 -23.03
C GLN A 104 2.54 12.58 -22.31
N THR A 105 1.37 12.13 -22.74
CA THR A 105 0.11 12.44 -22.06
C THR A 105 0.10 11.86 -20.64
N LEU A 106 0.52 10.60 -20.48
CA LEU A 106 0.61 9.96 -19.16
C LEU A 106 1.57 10.69 -18.22
N GLN A 107 2.74 11.11 -18.72
CA GLN A 107 3.72 11.89 -17.95
C GLN A 107 3.23 13.30 -17.60
N SER A 108 2.37 13.89 -18.43
CA SER A 108 1.74 15.19 -18.11
C SER A 108 0.72 15.06 -16.97
N LEU A 109 0.01 13.94 -16.89
CA LEU A 109 -0.96 13.65 -15.85
C LEU A 109 -0.29 13.17 -14.56
N ILE A 110 0.78 12.39 -14.68
CA ILE A 110 1.55 11.80 -13.56
C ILE A 110 3.03 12.15 -13.78
N PRO A 111 3.49 13.34 -13.33
CA PRO A 111 4.88 13.79 -13.58
C PRO A 111 5.96 12.85 -13.00
N SER A 112 5.60 12.04 -12.02
CA SER A 112 6.50 11.02 -11.42
C SER A 112 6.51 9.69 -12.17
N TYR A 113 5.70 9.51 -13.22
CA TYR A 113 5.64 8.25 -13.95
C TYR A 113 7.01 7.90 -14.57
N GLY A 114 7.47 6.67 -14.31
CA GLY A 114 8.77 6.20 -14.77
C GLY A 114 9.97 6.77 -14.00
N GLN A 115 9.76 7.55 -12.94
CA GLN A 115 10.83 8.15 -12.14
C GLN A 115 10.81 7.64 -10.68
N SER A 116 11.99 7.43 -10.12
CA SER A 116 12.12 7.08 -8.71
C SER A 116 12.09 8.34 -7.83
N LEU A 117 11.05 8.49 -7.03
CA LEU A 117 10.96 9.57 -6.04
C LEU A 117 12.04 9.46 -4.95
N GLN A 118 12.57 8.26 -4.68
CA GLN A 118 13.67 8.07 -3.73
C GLN A 118 14.99 8.61 -4.29
N ALA A 119 15.23 8.43 -5.59
CA ALA A 119 16.44 8.91 -6.26
C ALA A 119 16.36 10.41 -6.62
N ASN A 120 15.18 10.93 -6.90
CA ASN A 120 14.95 12.32 -7.30
C ASN A 120 14.28 13.13 -6.18
N ARG A 121 15.10 13.67 -5.26
CA ARG A 121 14.62 14.44 -4.10
C ARG A 121 13.86 15.71 -4.50
N GLN A 122 14.25 16.37 -5.60
CA GLN A 122 13.56 17.58 -6.08
C GLN A 122 12.14 17.24 -6.54
N LEU A 123 12.00 16.21 -7.38
CA LEU A 123 10.70 15.73 -7.84
C LEU A 123 9.81 15.30 -6.66
N LEU A 124 10.38 14.60 -5.67
CA LEU A 124 9.65 14.25 -4.46
C LEU A 124 9.11 15.48 -3.72
N ALA A 125 9.93 16.52 -3.56
CA ALA A 125 9.52 17.74 -2.88
C ALA A 125 8.40 18.46 -3.66
N ASP A 126 8.51 18.53 -4.99
CA ASP A 126 7.54 19.20 -5.85
C ASP A 126 6.20 18.45 -5.87
N VAL A 127 6.21 17.11 -6.00
CA VAL A 127 5.01 16.27 -5.94
C VAL A 127 4.33 16.39 -4.57
N ARG A 128 5.09 16.37 -3.48
CA ARG A 128 4.53 16.54 -2.12
C ARG A 128 3.91 17.91 -1.94
N ARG A 129 4.59 18.97 -2.34
CA ARG A 129 4.07 20.35 -2.26
C ARG A 129 2.77 20.48 -3.05
N TYR A 130 2.75 19.99 -4.29
CA TYR A 130 1.56 20.00 -5.13
C TYR A 130 0.40 19.25 -4.48
N THR A 131 0.64 18.03 -3.99
CA THR A 131 -0.38 17.18 -3.38
C THR A 131 -0.95 17.81 -2.10
N LEU A 132 -0.08 18.30 -1.21
CA LEU A 132 -0.50 18.94 0.03
C LEU A 132 -1.33 20.22 -0.25
N ASN A 133 -0.91 21.03 -1.22
CA ASN A 133 -1.66 22.22 -1.62
C ASN A 133 -3.03 21.87 -2.19
N THR A 134 -3.09 20.89 -3.11
CA THR A 134 -4.32 20.48 -3.80
C THR A 134 -5.34 19.88 -2.81
N LEU A 135 -4.87 19.13 -1.81
CA LEU A 135 -5.71 18.51 -0.80
C LEU A 135 -6.03 19.43 0.39
N GLY A 136 -5.49 20.63 0.44
CA GLY A 136 -5.65 21.53 1.59
C GLY A 136 -5.02 20.99 2.89
N LEU A 137 -4.01 20.13 2.78
CA LEU A 137 -3.33 19.50 3.91
C LEU A 137 -2.08 20.27 4.39
N ASN A 138 -1.87 21.48 3.92
CA ASN A 138 -0.82 22.38 4.40
C ASN A 138 -1.15 22.83 5.83
N THR A 139 -0.96 21.94 6.78
CA THR A 139 -0.94 22.31 8.19
C THR A 139 0.37 23.05 8.46
N GLY A 140 0.30 24.18 9.17
CA GLY A 140 1.38 25.14 9.40
C GLY A 140 2.73 24.64 9.97
N ALA A 141 3.02 23.35 9.85
CA ALA A 141 4.29 22.73 10.23
C ALA A 141 5.49 23.20 9.37
N GLU A 142 5.24 23.62 8.12
CA GLU A 142 6.32 24.21 7.28
C GLU A 142 6.63 25.67 7.66
N GLN A 143 5.68 26.41 8.21
CA GLN A 143 5.93 27.77 8.70
C GLN A 143 6.86 27.77 9.91
N THR A 144 6.76 26.78 10.79
CA THR A 144 7.58 26.68 12.01
C THR A 144 9.06 26.34 11.71
N GLN A 145 9.36 25.69 10.60
CA GLN A 145 10.73 25.37 10.22
C GLN A 145 11.44 26.55 9.55
N THR A 146 10.72 27.36 8.79
CA THR A 146 11.24 28.60 8.18
C THR A 146 11.48 29.67 9.25
N GLU A 147 10.60 29.79 10.25
CA GLU A 147 10.78 30.70 11.37
C GLU A 147 11.95 30.29 12.28
N ARG A 148 12.14 28.99 12.53
CA ARG A 148 13.29 28.52 13.32
C ARG A 148 14.64 28.72 12.63
N SER A 149 14.68 28.74 11.31
CA SER A 149 15.90 29.03 10.53
C SER A 149 16.25 30.51 10.45
N LEU A 150 15.30 31.40 10.75
CA LEU A 150 15.54 32.85 10.78
C LEU A 150 16.04 33.37 12.14
N TYR A 151 16.00 32.53 13.19
CA TYR A 151 16.43 32.86 14.55
C TYR A 151 17.59 31.99 15.06
N ALA A 152 18.25 31.21 14.18
CA ALA A 152 19.47 30.47 14.42
C ALA A 152 20.63 30.99 13.59
#